data_a394b3b06ff9e44bd1b32ae11d3312be
#
_entry.id   a394b3b06ff9e44bd1b32ae11d3312be
#
_cell.length_a   1.000
_cell.length_b   1.000
_cell.length_c   1.000
_cell.angle_alpha   90.00
_cell.angle_beta   90.00
_cell.angle_gamma   90.00
#
_symmetry.space_group_name_H-M   'P 1'
#
loop_
_entity.id
_entity.type
_entity.pdbx_description
1 polymer ?
#
loop_
_entity_poly.entity_id
_entity_poly.type
_entity_poly.pdbx_seq_one_letter_code
_entity_poly.pdbx_strand_id
1 'polypeptide(L)'
;LSSIRRDAEGRLLLGSLGKADNKPDWFIRSWADRIQGHYFPELGKVEWELHWTGCIDFTPDHLMRLFAPAPGVVAVTGYNGRGNTTGTVIGQALADYLVKDDPEALPIPFAPVGKLRTAGLRSCFYEAGFSLYHAGQCLRVVL
;
A
#
# COMPACT_ATOMS: atom_id res chain seq x y z
N LEU A 1 -1.72 8.41 -8.19
CA LEU A 1 -2.63 7.70 -7.29
C LEU A 1 -2.48 8.29 -5.90
N SER A 2 -3.58 8.75 -5.32
CA SER A 2 -3.58 9.32 -3.96
C SER A 2 -4.72 8.72 -3.16
N SER A 3 -4.51 8.50 -1.88
CA SER A 3 -5.55 8.16 -0.91
C SER A 3 -5.75 9.34 0.05
N ILE A 4 -6.99 9.65 0.35
CA ILE A 4 -7.36 10.75 1.23
C ILE A 4 -8.27 10.17 2.31
N ARG A 5 -7.91 10.40 3.56
CA ARG A 5 -8.68 9.93 4.72
C ARG A 5 -8.66 10.98 5.82
N ARG A 6 -9.56 10.83 6.76
CA ARG A 6 -9.62 11.59 8.00
C ARG A 6 -9.54 10.62 9.17
N ASP A 7 -8.75 10.92 10.19
CA ASP A 7 -8.70 10.12 11.41
C ASP A 7 -9.81 10.51 12.41
N ALA A 8 -9.85 9.84 13.54
CA ALA A 8 -10.83 10.06 14.59
C ALA A 8 -10.72 11.46 15.22
N GLU A 9 -9.51 12.02 15.24
CA GLU A 9 -9.22 13.37 15.75
C GLU A 9 -9.47 14.47 14.72
N GLY A 10 -9.86 14.09 13.50
CA GLY A 10 -10.20 15.02 12.44
C GLY A 10 -9.02 15.47 11.58
N ARG A 11 -7.83 14.87 11.76
CA ARG A 11 -6.64 15.20 10.97
C ARG A 11 -6.75 14.63 9.55
N LEU A 12 -6.20 15.37 8.59
CA LEU A 12 -6.11 14.95 7.19
C LEU A 12 -4.94 13.97 7.01
N LEU A 13 -5.23 12.80 6.45
CA LEU A 13 -4.23 11.81 6.06
C LEU A 13 -4.17 11.72 4.54
N LEU A 14 -3.00 11.99 3.99
CA LEU A 14 -2.72 11.83 2.56
C LEU A 14 -1.74 10.68 2.35
N GLY A 15 -2.03 9.82 1.38
CA GLY A 15 -1.17 8.70 1.02
C GLY A 15 -0.96 8.60 -0.48
N SER A 16 0.22 8.13 -0.89
CA SER A 16 0.56 7.84 -2.28
C SER A 16 1.49 6.62 -2.36
N LEU A 17 1.84 6.23 -3.58
CA LEU A 17 2.85 5.22 -3.83
C LEU A 17 4.26 5.84 -3.83
N GLY A 18 5.26 5.04 -3.48
CA GLY A 18 6.66 5.45 -3.34
C GLY A 18 7.08 5.60 -1.89
N LYS A 19 8.35 5.29 -1.62
CA LYS A 19 8.93 5.38 -0.28
C LYS A 19 9.19 6.83 0.12
N ALA A 20 8.86 7.17 1.35
CA ALA A 20 9.32 8.38 2.02
C ALA A 20 10.73 8.22 2.61
N ASP A 21 11.16 6.98 2.89
CA ASP A 21 12.48 6.68 3.45
C ASP A 21 13.61 7.26 2.61
N ASN A 22 14.58 7.86 3.28
CA ASN A 22 15.76 8.47 2.66
C ASN A 22 15.47 9.61 1.68
N LYS A 23 14.27 10.19 1.74
CA LYS A 23 13.94 11.41 1.01
C LYS A 23 13.92 12.61 1.96
N PRO A 24 14.37 13.79 1.52
CA PRO A 24 14.32 14.97 2.37
C PRO A 24 12.88 15.40 2.62
N ASP A 25 12.60 15.90 3.81
CA ASP A 25 11.27 16.36 4.24
C ASP A 25 10.61 17.31 3.25
N TRP A 26 11.37 18.22 2.66
CA TRP A 26 10.83 19.17 1.69
C TRP A 26 10.22 18.47 0.47
N PHE A 27 10.78 17.34 0.05
CA PHE A 27 10.26 16.57 -1.08
C PHE A 27 8.90 15.94 -0.77
N ILE A 28 8.77 15.37 0.44
CA ILE A 28 7.53 14.75 0.92
C ILE A 28 6.46 15.83 1.13
N ARG A 29 6.82 16.90 1.81
CA ARG A 29 5.92 18.04 2.08
C ARG A 29 5.43 18.70 0.80
N SER A 30 6.31 18.92 -0.17
CA SER A 30 5.92 19.55 -1.44
C SER A 30 4.89 18.73 -2.23
N TRP A 31 4.97 17.40 -2.12
CA TRP A 31 3.94 16.52 -2.66
C TRP A 31 2.61 16.66 -1.89
N ALA A 32 2.66 16.64 -0.57
CA ALA A 32 1.48 16.75 0.28
C ALA A 32 0.79 18.11 0.11
N ASP A 33 1.55 19.20 0.05
CA ASP A 33 1.04 20.56 -0.19
C ASP A 33 0.33 20.67 -1.54
N ARG A 34 0.90 20.07 -2.60
CA ARG A 34 0.25 20.06 -3.93
C ARG A 34 -1.07 19.29 -3.92
N ILE A 35 -1.12 18.14 -3.29
CA ILE A 35 -2.34 17.32 -3.21
C ILE A 35 -3.39 18.05 -2.36
N GLN A 36 -2.98 18.58 -1.22
CA GLN A 36 -3.87 19.36 -0.35
C GLN A 36 -4.40 20.60 -1.08
N GLY A 37 -3.54 21.40 -1.72
CA GLY A 37 -3.95 22.58 -2.45
C GLY A 37 -4.85 22.31 -3.66
N HIS A 38 -4.71 21.10 -4.26
CA HIS A 38 -5.58 20.69 -5.36
C HIS A 38 -6.98 20.28 -4.89
N TYR A 39 -7.08 19.49 -3.80
CA TYR A 39 -8.36 18.96 -3.33
C TYR A 39 -9.02 19.78 -2.24
N PHE A 40 -8.26 20.56 -1.47
CA PHE A 40 -8.72 21.35 -0.32
C PHE A 40 -8.06 22.72 -0.30
N PRO A 41 -8.23 23.53 -1.35
CA PRO A 41 -7.61 24.87 -1.40
C PRO A 41 -8.08 25.79 -0.28
N GLU A 42 -9.28 25.56 0.25
CA GLU A 42 -9.88 26.31 1.34
C GLU A 42 -9.14 26.17 2.68
N LEU A 43 -8.35 25.13 2.86
CA LEU A 43 -7.55 24.94 4.08
C LEU A 43 -6.33 25.87 4.13
N GLY A 44 -5.96 26.51 3.01
CA GLY A 44 -4.77 27.34 2.95
C GLY A 44 -3.49 26.54 3.23
N LYS A 45 -2.53 27.18 3.88
CA LYS A 45 -1.28 26.51 4.27
C LYS A 45 -1.51 25.65 5.51
N VAL A 46 -1.23 24.35 5.40
CA VAL A 46 -1.30 23.38 6.51
C VAL A 46 0.09 23.02 7.03
N GLU A 47 0.16 22.61 8.28
CA GLU A 47 1.37 22.05 8.87
C GLU A 47 1.24 20.52 8.95
N TRP A 48 2.23 19.80 8.37
CA TRP A 48 2.28 18.35 8.39
C TRP A 48 3.01 17.89 9.65
N GLU A 49 2.31 17.19 10.52
CA GLU A 49 2.83 16.71 11.81
C GLU A 49 3.75 15.51 11.63
N LEU A 50 3.30 14.54 10.84
CA LEU A 50 3.94 13.22 10.74
C LEU A 50 3.97 12.75 9.29
N HIS A 51 4.96 11.92 8.98
CA HIS A 51 4.95 11.08 7.80
C HIS A 51 5.46 9.67 8.15
N TRP A 52 5.02 8.69 7.39
CA TRP A 52 5.50 7.31 7.52
C TRP A 52 5.46 6.63 6.16
N THR A 53 6.12 5.50 6.08
CA THR A 53 6.12 4.64 4.90
C THR A 53 5.84 3.21 5.28
N GLY A 54 5.44 2.41 4.32
CA GLY A 54 5.21 0.98 4.45
C GLY A 54 5.45 0.28 3.13
N CYS A 55 5.49 -1.04 3.16
CA CYS A 55 5.61 -1.86 1.97
C CYS A 55 4.23 -2.36 1.54
N ILE A 56 3.96 -2.27 0.25
CA ILE A 56 2.80 -2.88 -0.38
C ILE A 56 3.29 -4.06 -1.21
N ASP A 57 2.66 -5.20 -1.03
CA ASP A 57 2.94 -6.38 -1.81
C ASP A 57 2.15 -6.34 -3.12
N PHE A 58 2.86 -6.40 -4.25
CA PHE A 58 2.29 -6.44 -5.59
C PHE A 58 2.57 -7.76 -6.29
N THR A 59 1.52 -8.42 -6.73
CA THR A 59 1.60 -9.59 -7.59
C THR A 59 1.44 -9.21 -9.06
N PRO A 60 2.09 -9.94 -10.01
CA PRO A 60 2.03 -9.59 -11.43
C PRO A 60 0.62 -9.58 -12.04
N ASP A 61 -0.23 -10.45 -11.53
CA ASP A 61 -1.63 -10.63 -11.97
C ASP A 61 -2.64 -9.89 -11.10
N HIS A 62 -2.15 -9.11 -10.13
CA HIS A 62 -2.96 -8.39 -9.16
C HIS A 62 -3.92 -9.26 -8.32
N LEU A 63 -3.61 -10.55 -8.19
CA LEU A 63 -4.37 -11.49 -7.37
C LEU A 63 -3.64 -11.79 -6.06
N MET A 64 -4.40 -11.89 -4.98
CA MET A 64 -3.85 -12.33 -3.70
C MET A 64 -3.53 -13.84 -3.74
N ARG A 65 -2.70 -14.27 -2.79
CA ARG A 65 -2.24 -15.65 -2.64
C ARG A 65 -2.40 -16.10 -1.19
N LEU A 66 -2.93 -17.30 -1.01
CA LEU A 66 -2.90 -18.00 0.26
C LEU A 66 -1.71 -18.96 0.29
N PHE A 67 -1.06 -19.07 1.44
CA PHE A 67 0.08 -19.95 1.65
C PHE A 67 -0.09 -20.70 2.96
N ALA A 68 0.38 -21.93 2.98
CA ALA A 68 0.58 -22.71 4.20
C ALA A 68 2.10 -22.98 4.36
N PRO A 69 2.88 -22.04 4.88
CA PRO A 69 4.34 -22.15 4.94
C PRO A 69 4.84 -23.18 5.97
N ALA A 70 4.02 -23.53 6.95
CA ALA A 70 4.31 -24.54 7.95
C ALA A 70 3.01 -25.14 8.50
N PRO A 71 3.05 -26.30 9.16
CA PRO A 71 1.89 -26.86 9.85
C PRO A 71 1.27 -25.86 10.83
N GLY A 72 -0.04 -25.64 10.73
CA GLY A 72 -0.79 -24.70 11.57
C GLY A 72 -0.54 -23.22 11.27
N VAL A 73 0.22 -22.89 10.22
CA VAL A 73 0.48 -21.50 9.82
C VAL A 73 -0.13 -21.25 8.45
N VAL A 74 -1.05 -20.29 8.38
CA VAL A 74 -1.60 -19.79 7.12
C VAL A 74 -1.25 -18.32 6.95
N ALA A 75 -0.99 -17.90 5.72
CA ALA A 75 -0.63 -16.54 5.40
C ALA A 75 -1.33 -16.11 4.11
N VAL A 76 -1.63 -14.83 4.00
CA VAL A 76 -2.13 -14.23 2.78
C VAL A 76 -1.27 -13.02 2.41
N THR A 77 -0.96 -12.90 1.13
CA THR A 77 -0.17 -11.79 0.58
C THR A 77 -0.76 -11.36 -0.77
N GLY A 78 -0.21 -10.30 -1.35
CA GLY A 78 -0.61 -9.85 -2.67
C GLY A 78 -1.93 -9.08 -2.67
N TYR A 79 -2.19 -8.28 -1.63
CA TYR A 79 -3.38 -7.42 -1.58
C TYR A 79 -3.37 -6.30 -2.61
N ASN A 80 -2.23 -5.98 -3.18
CA ASN A 80 -2.09 -4.98 -4.24
C ASN A 80 -2.69 -3.60 -3.86
N GLY A 81 -2.50 -3.19 -2.61
CA GLY A 81 -3.03 -1.93 -2.07
C GLY A 81 -4.50 -1.96 -1.63
N ARG A 82 -5.19 -3.10 -1.71
CA ARG A 82 -6.62 -3.27 -1.36
C ARG A 82 -6.83 -3.99 -0.03
N GLY A 83 -5.83 -3.99 0.86
CA GLY A 83 -5.82 -4.79 2.10
C GLY A 83 -6.96 -4.52 3.07
N ASN A 84 -7.50 -3.30 3.14
CA ASN A 84 -8.55 -2.96 4.11
C ASN A 84 -9.81 -3.81 3.92
N THR A 85 -10.35 -3.85 2.71
CA THR A 85 -11.59 -4.59 2.42
C THR A 85 -11.32 -6.07 2.25
N THR A 86 -10.35 -6.41 1.39
CA THR A 86 -10.05 -7.81 1.08
C THR A 86 -9.44 -8.54 2.28
N GLY A 87 -8.64 -7.85 3.11
CA GLY A 87 -8.07 -8.43 4.32
C GLY A 87 -9.13 -8.84 5.34
N THR A 88 -10.21 -8.07 5.49
CA THR A 88 -11.32 -8.41 6.38
C THR A 88 -12.06 -9.66 5.89
N VAL A 89 -12.40 -9.71 4.59
CA VAL A 89 -13.12 -10.86 4.00
C VAL A 89 -12.28 -12.13 4.06
N ILE A 90 -11.02 -12.06 3.66
CA ILE A 90 -10.10 -13.20 3.70
C ILE A 90 -9.80 -13.62 5.14
N GLY A 91 -9.66 -12.66 6.06
CA GLY A 91 -9.47 -12.95 7.47
C GLY A 91 -10.62 -13.77 8.06
N GLN A 92 -11.87 -13.43 7.70
CA GLN A 92 -13.03 -14.21 8.09
C GLN A 92 -12.99 -15.63 7.50
N ALA A 93 -12.71 -15.77 6.21
CA ALA A 93 -12.62 -17.07 5.56
C ALA A 93 -11.50 -17.95 6.15
N LEU A 94 -10.34 -17.35 6.47
CA LEU A 94 -9.24 -18.05 7.14
C LEU A 94 -9.60 -18.48 8.57
N ALA A 95 -10.33 -17.65 9.30
CA ALA A 95 -10.82 -18.01 10.64
C ALA A 95 -11.80 -19.20 10.56
N ASP A 96 -12.73 -19.17 9.63
CA ASP A 96 -13.68 -20.27 9.40
C ASP A 96 -12.95 -21.56 8.99
N TYR A 97 -11.97 -21.48 8.09
CA TYR A 97 -11.13 -22.58 7.69
C TYR A 97 -10.40 -23.21 8.89
N LEU A 98 -9.73 -22.40 9.71
CA LEU A 98 -8.95 -22.88 10.85
C LEU A 98 -9.81 -23.47 11.97
N VAL A 99 -11.02 -22.94 12.17
CA VAL A 99 -11.92 -23.40 13.23
C VAL A 99 -12.71 -24.65 12.83
N LYS A 100 -13.14 -24.71 11.57
CA LYS A 100 -14.02 -25.79 11.07
C LYS A 100 -13.26 -26.89 10.35
N ASP A 101 -11.98 -26.69 10.07
CA ASP A 101 -11.13 -27.57 9.23
C ASP A 101 -11.77 -27.86 7.86
N ASP A 102 -12.41 -26.82 7.29
CA ASP A 102 -13.15 -26.92 6.03
C ASP A 102 -12.40 -26.19 4.90
N PRO A 103 -11.71 -26.91 4.00
CA PRO A 103 -11.01 -26.31 2.87
C PRO A 103 -11.93 -25.58 1.88
N GLU A 104 -13.22 -25.92 1.81
CA GLU A 104 -14.18 -25.28 0.92
C GLU A 104 -14.61 -23.87 1.42
N ALA A 105 -14.33 -23.55 2.69
CA ALA A 105 -14.51 -22.21 3.23
C ALA A 105 -13.57 -21.18 2.59
N LEU A 106 -12.47 -21.64 1.94
CA LEU A 106 -11.49 -20.75 1.31
C LEU A 106 -11.93 -20.34 -0.09
N PRO A 107 -11.99 -19.01 -0.37
CA PRO A 107 -12.41 -18.51 -1.68
C PRO A 107 -11.37 -18.70 -2.79
N ILE A 108 -10.12 -19.01 -2.44
CA ILE A 108 -9.02 -19.28 -3.36
C ILE A 108 -8.14 -20.41 -2.81
N PRO A 109 -7.55 -21.26 -3.66
CA PRO A 109 -6.69 -22.35 -3.23
C PRO A 109 -5.35 -21.84 -2.68
N PHE A 110 -4.67 -22.69 -1.90
CA PHE A 110 -3.30 -22.44 -1.49
C PHE A 110 -2.35 -22.44 -2.69
N ALA A 111 -1.50 -21.42 -2.74
CA ALA A 111 -0.42 -21.32 -3.70
C ALA A 111 0.85 -22.03 -3.18
N PRO A 112 1.70 -22.57 -4.06
CA PRO A 112 2.98 -23.14 -3.65
C PRO A 112 3.88 -22.06 -3.03
N VAL A 113 4.53 -22.42 -1.91
CA VAL A 113 5.52 -21.54 -1.27
C VAL A 113 6.79 -21.50 -2.09
N GLY A 114 7.21 -20.32 -2.53
CA GLY A 114 8.42 -20.16 -3.34
C GLY A 114 9.09 -18.81 -3.15
N LYS A 115 10.41 -18.75 -3.40
CA LYS A 115 11.17 -17.49 -3.37
C LYS A 115 11.12 -16.82 -4.74
N LEU A 116 10.67 -15.58 -4.79
CA LEU A 116 10.78 -14.75 -5.98
C LEU A 116 12.22 -14.20 -6.09
N ARG A 117 13.03 -14.78 -6.98
CA ARG A 117 14.45 -14.42 -7.16
C ARG A 117 14.66 -12.96 -7.63
N THR A 118 13.67 -12.36 -8.25
CA THR A 118 13.73 -10.99 -8.82
C THR A 118 12.99 -9.94 -8.00
N ALA A 119 12.49 -10.27 -6.81
CA ALA A 119 11.67 -9.36 -6.00
C ALA A 119 12.38 -8.04 -5.70
N GLY A 120 13.65 -8.09 -5.28
CA GLY A 120 14.44 -6.89 -4.98
C GLY A 120 14.65 -5.99 -6.20
N LEU A 121 14.99 -6.58 -7.36
CA LEU A 121 15.18 -5.81 -8.60
C LEU A 121 13.88 -5.13 -9.04
N ARG A 122 12.77 -5.82 -8.97
CA ARG A 122 11.45 -5.27 -9.28
C ARG A 122 11.05 -4.15 -8.32
N SER A 123 11.31 -4.31 -7.02
CA SER A 123 11.07 -3.27 -6.03
C SER A 123 11.89 -2.01 -6.35
N CYS A 124 13.18 -2.14 -6.65
CA CYS A 124 14.02 -1.01 -7.06
C CYS A 124 13.49 -0.31 -8.32
N PHE A 125 13.03 -1.07 -9.31
CA PHE A 125 12.46 -0.51 -10.53
C PHE A 125 11.20 0.32 -10.25
N TYR A 126 10.26 -0.20 -9.45
CA TYR A 126 9.05 0.52 -9.07
C TYR A 126 9.37 1.77 -8.25
N GLU A 127 10.30 1.69 -7.29
CA GLU A 127 10.70 2.83 -6.47
C GLU A 127 11.35 3.95 -7.29
N ALA A 128 12.20 3.59 -8.25
CA ALA A 128 12.78 4.55 -9.19
C ALA A 128 11.69 5.22 -10.03
N GLY A 129 10.75 4.43 -10.56
CA GLY A 129 9.62 4.94 -11.34
C GLY A 129 8.74 5.92 -10.55
N PHE A 130 8.37 5.58 -9.32
CA PHE A 130 7.59 6.47 -8.46
C PHE A 130 8.36 7.74 -8.08
N SER A 131 9.66 7.63 -7.82
CA SER A 131 10.49 8.78 -7.51
C SER A 131 10.57 9.76 -8.69
N LEU A 132 10.76 9.26 -9.90
CA LEU A 132 10.77 10.06 -11.13
C LEU A 132 9.38 10.68 -11.40
N TYR A 133 8.31 9.93 -11.18
CA TYR A 133 6.95 10.43 -11.34
C TYR A 133 6.68 11.62 -10.40
N HIS A 134 7.03 11.49 -9.12
CA HIS A 134 6.85 12.57 -8.15
C HIS A 134 7.76 13.77 -8.44
N ALA A 135 9.01 13.54 -8.86
CA ALA A 135 9.90 14.62 -9.29
C ALA A 135 9.34 15.36 -10.51
N GLY A 136 8.83 14.61 -11.51
CA GLY A 136 8.18 15.20 -12.68
C GLY A 136 6.94 16.03 -12.34
N GLN A 137 6.17 15.62 -11.33
CA GLN A 137 5.04 16.40 -10.85
C GLN A 137 5.49 17.70 -10.13
N CYS A 138 6.63 17.69 -9.43
CA CYS A 138 7.19 18.91 -8.84
C CYS A 138 7.55 19.93 -9.92
N LEU A 139 8.04 19.47 -11.07
CA LEU A 139 8.41 20.35 -12.20
C LEU A 139 7.20 20.85 -13.00
N ARG A 140 6.09 20.12 -13.01
CA ARG A 140 4.84 20.51 -13.72
C ARG A 140 3.98 21.54 -13.00
N VAL A 141 4.25 21.83 -11.75
CA VAL A 141 3.57 22.93 -11.03
C VAL A 141 4.02 24.30 -11.53
N VAL A 142 4.98 24.36 -12.43
CA VAL A 142 5.47 25.56 -13.09
C VAL A 142 4.84 25.76 -14.48
N LEU A 143 3.93 24.90 -14.90
CA LEU A 143 3.11 25.01 -16.10
C LEU A 143 1.63 24.91 -15.74
#